data_f5ebf118a317987387475c3e08785015
#
_entry.id   f5ebf118a317987387475c3e08785015
#
_cell.length_a   1.000
_cell.length_b   1.000
_cell.length_c   1.000
_cell.angle_alpha   90.00
_cell.angle_beta   90.00
_cell.angle_gamma   90.00
#
_symmetry.space_group_name_H-M   'P 1'
#
loop_
_entity.id
_entity.type
_entity.pdbx_description
1 polymer ?
#
loop_
_entity_poly.entity_id
_entity_poly.type
_entity_poly.pdbx_seq_one_letter_code
_entity_poly.pdbx_strand_id
1 'polypeptide(L)'
;MQPSHRERVREIYLEGIETGLATFETSAPEWEAWDRAHFARPRLVALSGDDVAGWAALSPVSSRAVYSGVAEVSIYVAANARGRGAGKQLLGALVAGSEEEGFWTLQAGILARNLVSITLHLACGFREVGVRERIGRLRGAWEDVVLMERRSPRID
;
A
#
# COMPACT_ATOMS: atom_id res chain seq x y z
N MET A 1 -10.91 -1.94 9.23
CA MET A 1 -11.60 -2.59 8.08
C MET A 1 -12.56 -3.64 8.62
N GLN A 2 -13.78 -3.75 8.07
CA GLN A 2 -14.83 -4.69 8.48
C GLN A 2 -15.25 -5.57 7.29
N PRO A 3 -15.90 -6.72 7.52
CA PRO A 3 -16.38 -7.59 6.43
C PRO A 3 -17.28 -6.88 5.41
N SER A 4 -18.10 -5.93 5.86
CA SER A 4 -18.99 -5.11 5.00
C SER A 4 -18.24 -4.23 4.00
N HIS A 5 -16.95 -3.97 4.22
CA HIS A 5 -16.13 -3.13 3.32
C HIS A 5 -15.51 -3.91 2.16
N ARG A 6 -15.60 -5.26 2.12
CA ARG A 6 -14.87 -6.14 1.19
C ARG A 6 -15.08 -5.79 -0.27
N GLU A 7 -16.33 -5.65 -0.67
CA GLU A 7 -16.68 -5.35 -2.06
C GLU A 7 -16.10 -4.01 -2.51
N ARG A 8 -16.26 -2.97 -1.69
CA ARG A 8 -15.73 -1.65 -2.02
C ARG A 8 -14.19 -1.61 -2.01
N VAL A 9 -13.53 -2.34 -1.13
CA VAL A 9 -12.07 -2.51 -1.12
C VAL A 9 -11.60 -3.13 -2.44
N ARG A 10 -12.29 -4.17 -2.92
CA ARG A 10 -11.99 -4.82 -4.21
C ARG A 10 -12.20 -3.87 -5.39
N GLU A 11 -13.30 -3.12 -5.42
CA GLU A 11 -13.57 -2.12 -6.46
C GLU A 11 -12.49 -1.05 -6.52
N ILE A 12 -12.09 -0.48 -5.37
CA ILE A 12 -11.03 0.53 -5.29
C ILE A 12 -9.69 -0.04 -5.78
N TYR A 13 -9.43 -1.32 -5.51
CA TYR A 13 -8.24 -1.99 -6.05
C TYR A 13 -8.31 -2.08 -7.58
N LEU A 14 -9.45 -2.47 -8.15
CA LEU A 14 -9.67 -2.48 -9.60
C LEU A 14 -9.50 -1.08 -10.22
N GLU A 15 -10.04 -0.04 -9.59
CA GLU A 15 -9.82 1.35 -10.01
C GLU A 15 -8.32 1.69 -10.06
N GLY A 16 -7.52 1.18 -9.12
CA GLY A 16 -6.05 1.32 -9.11
C GLY A 16 -5.38 0.57 -10.26
N ILE A 17 -5.78 -0.68 -10.51
CA ILE A 17 -5.28 -1.51 -11.62
C ILE A 17 -5.55 -0.84 -12.98
N GLU A 18 -6.72 -0.25 -13.16
CA GLU A 18 -7.11 0.44 -14.39
C GLU A 18 -6.20 1.61 -14.73
N THR A 19 -5.65 2.29 -13.74
CA THR A 19 -4.71 3.40 -13.97
C THR A 19 -3.43 2.96 -14.69
N GLY A 20 -3.03 1.68 -14.54
CA GLY A 20 -1.73 1.18 -15.00
C GLY A 20 -0.53 1.80 -14.28
N LEU A 21 -0.75 2.43 -13.11
CA LEU A 21 0.27 3.11 -12.32
C LEU A 21 0.43 2.56 -10.90
N ALA A 22 -0.57 1.81 -10.42
CA ALA A 22 -0.64 1.45 -9.00
C ALA A 22 -0.04 0.08 -8.66
N THR A 23 0.02 -0.83 -9.61
CA THR A 23 0.43 -2.22 -9.38
C THR A 23 0.79 -2.90 -10.70
N PHE A 24 1.54 -4.02 -10.61
CA PHE A 24 1.75 -4.95 -11.72
C PHE A 24 0.57 -5.90 -11.93
N GLU A 25 -0.33 -6.00 -10.95
CA GLU A 25 -1.51 -6.84 -11.07
C GLU A 25 -2.44 -6.35 -12.18
N THR A 26 -3.06 -7.30 -12.88
CA THR A 26 -4.02 -7.04 -13.96
C THR A 26 -5.45 -7.44 -13.60
N SER A 27 -5.62 -8.09 -12.45
CA SER A 27 -6.91 -8.49 -11.88
C SER A 27 -6.86 -8.40 -10.36
N ALA A 28 -7.99 -8.12 -9.73
CA ALA A 28 -8.09 -8.18 -8.27
C ALA A 28 -8.26 -9.64 -7.82
N PRO A 29 -7.54 -10.08 -6.77
CA PRO A 29 -7.72 -11.41 -6.20
C PRO A 29 -9.10 -11.55 -5.55
N GLU A 30 -9.55 -12.79 -5.38
CA GLU A 30 -10.70 -13.09 -4.52
C GLU A 30 -10.37 -12.75 -3.06
N TRP A 31 -11.41 -12.47 -2.26
CA TRP A 31 -11.23 -11.98 -0.90
C TRP A 31 -10.35 -12.91 -0.05
N GLU A 32 -10.56 -14.21 -0.12
CA GLU A 32 -9.80 -15.19 0.67
C GLU A 32 -8.29 -15.18 0.33
N ALA A 33 -7.94 -14.94 -0.92
CA ALA A 33 -6.56 -14.79 -1.35
C ALA A 33 -5.96 -13.48 -0.85
N TRP A 34 -6.73 -12.38 -0.96
CA TRP A 34 -6.35 -11.08 -0.44
C TRP A 34 -6.15 -11.13 1.09
N ASP A 35 -7.07 -11.75 1.80
CA ASP A 35 -7.06 -11.88 3.26
C ASP A 35 -5.82 -12.65 3.76
N ARG A 36 -5.47 -13.77 3.09
CA ARG A 36 -4.27 -14.55 3.43
C ARG A 36 -2.96 -13.84 3.10
N ALA A 37 -2.95 -12.96 2.11
CA ALA A 37 -1.75 -12.24 1.68
C ALA A 37 -1.38 -11.06 2.59
N HIS A 38 -2.32 -10.60 3.42
CA HIS A 38 -2.11 -9.43 4.26
C HIS A 38 -2.14 -9.79 5.75
N PHE A 39 -1.37 -9.07 6.55
CA PHE A 39 -1.45 -9.15 8.02
C PHE A 39 -2.88 -8.81 8.49
N ALA A 40 -3.33 -9.42 9.58
CA ALA A 40 -4.64 -9.13 10.15
C ALA A 40 -4.75 -7.68 10.65
N ARG A 41 -3.63 -7.10 11.08
CA ARG A 41 -3.51 -5.71 11.57
C ARG A 41 -2.16 -5.09 11.17
N PRO A 42 -2.11 -3.76 10.91
CA PRO A 42 -3.27 -2.90 10.70
C PRO A 42 -3.90 -3.10 9.32
N ARG A 43 -5.24 -3.03 9.25
CA ARG A 43 -6.04 -2.98 8.01
C ARG A 43 -7.04 -1.84 8.13
N LEU A 44 -6.88 -0.82 7.31
CA LEU A 44 -7.59 0.45 7.46
C LEU A 44 -8.50 0.72 6.26
N VAL A 45 -9.56 1.47 6.49
CA VAL A 45 -10.34 2.15 5.46
C VAL A 45 -10.49 3.62 5.82
N ALA A 46 -10.46 4.49 4.83
CA ALA A 46 -10.92 5.87 4.95
C ALA A 46 -12.39 5.92 4.58
N LEU A 47 -13.20 6.62 5.38
CA LEU A 47 -14.61 6.83 5.10
C LEU A 47 -14.85 8.28 4.67
N SER A 48 -15.76 8.46 3.72
CA SER A 48 -16.33 9.74 3.32
C SER A 48 -17.86 9.64 3.48
N GLY A 49 -18.37 10.12 4.61
CA GLY A 49 -19.72 9.72 5.05
C GLY A 49 -19.73 8.21 5.34
N ASP A 50 -20.66 7.50 4.73
CA ASP A 50 -20.80 6.04 4.85
C ASP A 50 -20.00 5.26 3.78
N ASP A 51 -19.42 5.96 2.80
CA ASP A 51 -18.70 5.33 1.69
C ASP A 51 -17.21 5.13 2.01
N VAL A 52 -16.66 3.98 1.59
CA VAL A 52 -15.22 3.73 1.64
C VAL A 52 -14.52 4.52 0.53
N ALA A 53 -13.70 5.48 0.93
CA ALA A 53 -12.93 6.36 0.06
C ALA A 53 -11.52 5.83 -0.27
N GLY A 54 -11.05 4.83 0.46
CA GLY A 54 -9.75 4.22 0.26
C GLY A 54 -9.44 3.16 1.32
N TRP A 55 -8.37 2.41 1.11
CA TRP A 55 -7.92 1.40 2.05
C TRP A 55 -6.39 1.30 2.10
N ALA A 56 -5.88 0.79 3.20
CA ALA A 56 -4.46 0.47 3.37
C ALA A 56 -4.29 -0.78 4.23
N ALA A 57 -3.29 -1.59 3.88
CA ALA A 57 -2.94 -2.82 4.58
C ALA A 57 -1.45 -3.11 4.44
N LEU A 58 -0.97 -4.07 5.22
CA LEU A 58 0.42 -4.54 5.20
C LEU A 58 0.49 -6.00 4.79
N SER A 59 1.52 -6.35 4.02
CA SER A 59 1.85 -7.73 3.67
C SER A 59 3.28 -8.08 4.06
N PRO A 60 3.59 -9.38 4.31
CA PRO A 60 4.94 -9.81 4.63
C PRO A 60 5.89 -9.67 3.44
N VAL A 61 7.11 -9.21 3.68
CA VAL A 61 8.16 -9.11 2.65
C VAL A 61 8.97 -10.39 2.53
N SER A 62 8.94 -11.24 3.55
CA SER A 62 9.75 -12.47 3.62
C SER A 62 9.15 -13.45 4.63
N SER A 63 9.34 -14.74 4.38
CA SER A 63 9.01 -15.81 5.33
C SER A 63 10.07 -16.04 6.41
N ARG A 64 11.23 -15.36 6.34
CA ARG A 64 12.32 -15.50 7.34
C ARG A 64 11.99 -14.72 8.60
N ALA A 65 12.12 -15.39 9.76
CA ALA A 65 11.80 -14.80 11.07
C ALA A 65 12.55 -13.50 11.38
N VAL A 66 13.79 -13.35 10.86
CA VAL A 66 14.58 -12.12 11.04
C VAL A 66 13.96 -10.87 10.39
N TYR A 67 12.98 -11.04 9.50
CA TYR A 67 12.24 -9.97 8.86
C TYR A 67 10.78 -9.87 9.33
N SER A 68 10.41 -10.50 10.46
CA SER A 68 9.02 -10.53 10.94
C SER A 68 8.41 -9.16 11.22
N GLY A 69 9.23 -8.15 11.51
CA GLY A 69 8.79 -6.76 11.70
C GLY A 69 9.02 -5.87 10.47
N VAL A 70 9.23 -6.46 9.30
CA VAL A 70 9.32 -5.73 8.02
C VAL A 70 8.07 -6.04 7.19
N ALA A 71 7.37 -5.01 6.74
CA ALA A 71 6.15 -5.17 5.98
C ALA A 71 6.11 -4.26 4.74
N GLU A 72 5.41 -4.72 3.72
CA GLU A 72 5.14 -3.94 2.51
C GLU A 72 3.78 -3.25 2.59
N VAL A 73 3.75 -1.99 2.21
CA VAL A 73 2.55 -1.15 2.20
C VAL A 73 1.74 -1.38 0.93
N SER A 74 0.44 -1.61 1.10
CA SER A 74 -0.56 -1.47 0.06
C SER A 74 -1.49 -0.31 0.42
N ILE A 75 -1.65 0.66 -0.49
CA ILE A 75 -2.55 1.80 -0.29
C ILE A 75 -3.24 2.17 -1.60
N TYR A 76 -4.57 2.31 -1.55
CA TYR A 76 -5.42 2.63 -2.68
C TYR A 76 -6.50 3.62 -2.28
N VAL A 77 -6.72 4.63 -3.12
CA VAL A 77 -7.73 5.67 -2.94
C VAL A 77 -8.68 5.66 -4.11
N ALA A 78 -9.98 5.63 -3.81
CA ALA A 78 -11.04 5.69 -4.82
C ALA A 78 -10.87 6.89 -5.76
N ALA A 79 -11.16 6.71 -7.03
CA ALA A 79 -10.96 7.74 -8.06
C ALA A 79 -11.61 9.08 -7.69
N ASN A 80 -12.85 9.04 -7.17
CA ASN A 80 -13.62 10.21 -6.74
C ASN A 80 -13.13 10.86 -5.44
N ALA A 81 -12.22 10.21 -4.69
CA ALA A 81 -11.68 10.69 -3.42
C ALA A 81 -10.22 11.17 -3.50
N ARG A 82 -9.58 10.99 -4.68
CA ARG A 82 -8.19 11.42 -4.91
C ARG A 82 -8.05 12.96 -4.80
N GLY A 83 -6.86 13.41 -4.41
CA GLY A 83 -6.57 14.85 -4.27
C GLY A 83 -7.22 15.54 -3.07
N ARG A 84 -7.90 14.80 -2.17
CA ARG A 84 -8.60 15.34 -0.99
C ARG A 84 -7.94 14.97 0.34
N GLY A 85 -6.71 14.48 0.32
CA GLY A 85 -5.94 14.15 1.53
C GLY A 85 -6.17 12.74 2.10
N ALA A 86 -7.11 11.94 1.57
CA ALA A 86 -7.41 10.59 2.07
C ALA A 86 -6.18 9.68 2.09
N GLY A 87 -5.34 9.71 1.05
CA GLY A 87 -4.11 8.95 1.00
C GLY A 87 -3.13 9.29 2.12
N LYS A 88 -2.96 10.57 2.43
CA LYS A 88 -2.07 11.02 3.52
C LYS A 88 -2.59 10.59 4.89
N GLN A 89 -3.90 10.68 5.11
CA GLN A 89 -4.52 10.23 6.35
C GLN A 89 -4.38 8.71 6.52
N LEU A 90 -4.68 7.93 5.48
CA LEU A 90 -4.54 6.47 5.48
C LEU A 90 -3.11 6.04 5.74
N LEU A 91 -2.14 6.57 5.00
CA LEU A 91 -0.75 6.18 5.15
C LEU A 91 -0.19 6.59 6.51
N GLY A 92 -0.54 7.78 7.01
CA GLY A 92 -0.17 8.22 8.35
C GLY A 92 -0.74 7.31 9.45
N ALA A 93 -2.01 6.94 9.35
CA ALA A 93 -2.65 6.02 10.28
C ALA A 93 -2.07 4.58 10.18
N LEU A 94 -1.74 4.13 8.96
CA LEU A 94 -1.09 2.83 8.75
C LEU A 94 0.29 2.79 9.41
N VAL A 95 1.08 3.85 9.26
CA VAL A 95 2.39 4.01 9.92
C VAL A 95 2.25 3.92 11.44
N ALA A 96 1.31 4.68 12.04
CA ALA A 96 1.09 4.65 13.48
C ALA A 96 0.65 3.24 13.95
N GLY A 97 -0.34 2.65 13.29
CA GLY A 97 -0.81 1.31 13.63
C GLY A 97 0.25 0.22 13.42
N SER A 98 1.15 0.37 12.46
CA SER A 98 2.25 -0.57 12.25
C SER A 98 3.25 -0.58 13.42
N GLU A 99 3.54 0.59 13.97
CA GLU A 99 4.42 0.71 15.15
C GLU A 99 3.78 0.08 16.40
N GLU A 100 2.46 0.20 16.57
CA GLU A 100 1.71 -0.45 17.66
C GLU A 100 1.73 -1.99 17.55
N GLU A 101 1.73 -2.53 16.33
CA GLU A 101 1.82 -3.97 16.06
C GLU A 101 3.28 -4.49 16.00
N GLY A 102 4.28 -3.63 16.25
CA GLY A 102 5.68 -4.02 16.36
C GLY A 102 6.45 -4.08 15.03
N PHE A 103 5.92 -3.51 13.94
CA PHE A 103 6.67 -3.42 12.70
C PHE A 103 7.71 -2.30 12.78
N TRP A 104 8.99 -2.68 12.66
CA TRP A 104 10.10 -1.71 12.73
C TRP A 104 10.47 -1.09 11.38
N THR A 105 10.11 -1.72 10.26
CA THR A 105 10.37 -1.17 8.92
C THR A 105 9.17 -1.40 8.00
N LEU A 106 8.73 -0.34 7.35
CA LEU A 106 7.79 -0.41 6.23
C LEU A 106 8.54 -0.15 4.93
N GLN A 107 8.22 -0.93 3.89
CA GLN A 107 8.68 -0.67 2.53
C GLN A 107 7.51 -0.47 1.57
N ALA A 108 7.77 0.15 0.44
CA ALA A 108 6.83 0.27 -0.67
C ALA A 108 7.59 0.17 -1.99
N GLY A 109 7.15 -0.71 -2.87
CA GLY A 109 7.58 -0.75 -4.27
C GLY A 109 6.61 0.05 -5.13
N ILE A 110 7.04 1.16 -5.69
CA ILE A 110 6.18 2.09 -6.42
C ILE A 110 6.66 2.18 -7.87
N LEU A 111 5.75 1.98 -8.85
CA LEU A 111 6.09 2.20 -10.25
C LEU A 111 6.67 3.62 -10.42
N ALA A 112 7.85 3.74 -11.05
CA ALA A 112 8.59 5.01 -11.10
C ALA A 112 7.79 6.16 -11.73
N ARG A 113 6.78 5.83 -12.56
CA ARG A 113 5.86 6.80 -13.16
C ARG A 113 4.77 7.31 -12.20
N ASN A 114 4.58 6.65 -11.06
CA ASN A 114 3.57 7.04 -10.08
C ASN A 114 4.11 8.09 -9.09
N LEU A 115 4.39 9.27 -9.62
CA LEU A 115 4.95 10.38 -8.84
C LEU A 115 4.05 10.81 -7.69
N VAL A 116 2.74 10.65 -7.82
CA VAL A 116 1.76 10.97 -6.76
C VAL A 116 1.98 10.08 -5.55
N SER A 117 2.15 8.76 -5.76
CA SER A 117 2.42 7.81 -4.68
C SER A 117 3.80 8.04 -4.05
N ILE A 118 4.84 8.30 -4.86
CA ILE A 118 6.19 8.61 -4.35
C ILE A 118 6.13 9.85 -3.45
N THR A 119 5.51 10.94 -3.91
CA THR A 119 5.35 12.17 -3.13
C THR A 119 4.56 11.95 -1.83
N LEU A 120 3.50 11.12 -1.90
CA LEU A 120 2.72 10.75 -0.72
C LEU A 120 3.58 10.03 0.33
N HIS A 121 4.39 9.06 -0.09
CA HIS A 121 5.25 8.30 0.82
C HIS A 121 6.35 9.19 1.42
N LEU A 122 6.98 10.06 0.63
CA LEU A 122 7.92 11.07 1.15
C LEU A 122 7.28 11.95 2.23
N ALA A 123 6.05 12.44 1.99
CA ALA A 123 5.31 13.27 2.94
C ALA A 123 4.91 12.53 4.23
N CYS A 124 4.97 11.19 4.24
CA CYS A 124 4.70 10.34 5.41
C CYS A 124 6.00 9.74 6.03
N GLY A 125 7.15 10.31 5.69
CA GLY A 125 8.44 9.97 6.33
C GLY A 125 9.16 8.77 5.74
N PHE A 126 8.77 8.31 4.56
CA PHE A 126 9.54 7.35 3.78
C PHE A 126 10.71 8.05 3.09
N ARG A 127 11.78 7.33 2.86
CA ARG A 127 12.91 7.74 2.02
C ARG A 127 13.01 6.84 0.79
N GLU A 128 13.56 7.32 -0.28
CA GLU A 128 13.94 6.49 -1.41
C GLU A 128 15.19 5.67 -1.06
N VAL A 129 15.14 4.38 -1.34
CA VAL A 129 16.28 3.46 -1.22
C VAL A 129 17.03 3.39 -2.55
N GLY A 130 16.30 3.36 -3.64
CA GLY A 130 16.83 3.34 -4.99
C GLY A 130 15.81 2.86 -6.02
N VAL A 131 16.21 2.87 -7.28
CA VAL A 131 15.41 2.44 -8.42
C VAL A 131 15.81 1.04 -8.86
N ARG A 132 14.84 0.18 -9.04
CA ARG A 132 15.00 -1.18 -9.58
C ARG A 132 14.59 -1.13 -11.05
N GLU A 133 15.59 -1.01 -11.92
CA GLU A 133 15.36 -0.85 -13.36
C GLU A 133 14.78 -2.12 -13.98
N ARG A 134 13.74 -1.94 -14.80
CA ARG A 134 13.11 -3.01 -15.60
C ARG A 134 12.79 -4.28 -14.81
N ILE A 135 12.37 -4.12 -13.55
CA ILE A 135 12.16 -5.25 -12.65
C ILE A 135 10.96 -6.11 -13.01
N GLY A 136 9.98 -5.55 -13.72
CA GLY A 136 8.76 -6.26 -14.12
C GLY A 136 8.21 -5.74 -15.44
N ARG A 137 7.24 -6.49 -15.99
CA ARG A 137 6.50 -6.06 -17.18
C ARG A 137 5.04 -5.82 -16.83
N LEU A 138 4.52 -4.67 -17.26
CA LEU A 138 3.10 -4.34 -17.18
C LEU A 138 2.58 -4.11 -18.62
N ARG A 139 1.57 -4.89 -19.02
CA ARG A 139 0.97 -4.78 -20.37
C ARG A 139 2.01 -4.80 -21.51
N GLY A 140 3.05 -5.63 -21.34
CA GLY A 140 4.12 -5.82 -22.32
C GLY A 140 5.29 -4.83 -22.23
N ALA A 141 5.18 -3.74 -21.50
CA ALA A 141 6.24 -2.76 -21.28
C ALA A 141 7.04 -3.06 -20.01
N TRP A 142 8.36 -2.84 -20.07
CA TRP A 142 9.22 -2.87 -18.89
C TRP A 142 8.96 -1.66 -18.01
N GLU A 143 8.91 -1.90 -16.71
CA GLU A 143 8.67 -0.88 -15.71
C GLU A 143 9.76 -0.86 -14.66
N ASP A 144 10.17 0.33 -14.29
CA ASP A 144 11.05 0.59 -13.16
C ASP A 144 10.22 0.75 -11.88
N VAL A 145 10.79 0.33 -10.76
CA VAL A 145 10.18 0.47 -9.44
C VAL A 145 11.11 1.26 -8.52
N VAL A 146 10.60 2.32 -7.95
CA VAL A 146 11.25 3.02 -6.83
C VAL A 146 10.97 2.23 -5.56
N LEU A 147 12.02 1.74 -4.92
CA LEU A 147 11.92 1.14 -3.59
C LEU A 147 12.02 2.25 -2.55
N MET A 148 11.00 2.36 -1.72
CA MET A 148 10.96 3.29 -0.60
C MET A 148 10.87 2.53 0.72
N GLU A 149 11.42 3.10 1.78
CA GLU A 149 11.35 2.53 3.12
C GLU A 149 11.16 3.60 4.18
N ARG A 150 10.55 3.20 5.29
CA ARG A 150 10.47 3.98 6.52
C ARG A 150 10.86 3.11 7.71
N ARG A 151 11.94 3.47 8.40
CA ARG A 151 12.33 2.86 9.67
C ARG A 151 11.57 3.56 10.81
N SER A 152 10.93 2.79 11.68
CA SER A 152 10.31 3.35 12.88
C SER A 152 11.37 3.97 13.80
N PRO A 153 11.18 5.19 14.28
CA PRO A 153 12.03 5.77 15.31
C PRO A 153 11.67 5.31 16.73
N ARG A 154 10.60 4.53 16.89
CA ARG A 154 10.04 4.09 18.19
C ARG A 154 10.42 2.67 18.56
N ILE A 155 10.89 1.88 17.61
CA ILE A 155 11.23 0.47 17.79
C ILE A 155 12.72 0.31 17.52
N ASP A 156 13.48 -0.13 18.52
CA ASP A 156 14.92 -0.39 18.43
C ASP A 156 15.23 -1.75 17.79
#